data_544cb2c62d5ba629d2911456e41a27d7
#
_entry.id   544cb2c62d5ba629d2911456e41a27d7
#
_cell.length_a   1.000
_cell.length_b   1.000
_cell.length_c   1.000
_cell.angle_alpha   90.00
_cell.angle_beta   90.00
_cell.angle_gamma   90.00
#
_symmetry.space_group_name_H-M   'P 1'
#
loop_
_entity.id
_entity.type
_entity.pdbx_description
1 polymer ?
#
loop_
_entity_poly.entity_id
_entity_poly.type
_entity_poly.pdbx_seq_one_letter_code
_entity_poly.pdbx_strand_id
1 'polypeptide(L)'
;FAPSQIYVKNKEKNSKEVGISSEVIRFPKEVKEEVVLKKINDLNNNKDVSGILVQLPIPAQINKEKIINAIDPKKDVDGFHPINVGNLSSGYEAIVPCTPLGCLLLVKKIEKNLSGKHAVIIGRSNLNGKPMAQLSHGLSI
;
A
#
# COMPACT_ATOMS: atom_id res chain seq x y z
N PHE A 1 4.89 -17.85 4.78
CA PHE A 1 5.79 -17.09 5.65
C PHE A 1 5.06 -16.78 6.95
N ALA A 2 5.58 -17.27 8.10
CA ALA A 2 4.93 -17.08 9.41
C ALA A 2 4.70 -15.59 9.77
N PRO A 3 5.63 -14.65 9.53
CA PRO A 3 5.40 -13.23 9.80
C PRO A 3 4.20 -12.65 9.05
N SER A 4 4.02 -12.99 7.77
CA SER A 4 2.90 -12.48 6.96
C SER A 4 1.54 -12.92 7.50
N GLN A 5 1.44 -14.11 8.11
CA GLN A 5 0.20 -14.60 8.71
C GLN A 5 -0.23 -13.79 9.93
N ILE A 6 0.73 -13.33 10.74
CA ILE A 6 0.47 -12.47 11.90
C ILE A 6 -0.06 -11.11 11.44
N TYR A 7 0.57 -10.52 10.41
CA TYR A 7 0.10 -9.25 9.83
C TYR A 7 -1.31 -9.34 9.28
N VAL A 8 -1.64 -10.42 8.53
CA VAL A 8 -2.99 -10.63 8.00
C VAL A 8 -4.01 -10.80 9.12
N LYS A 9 -3.71 -11.58 10.16
CA LYS A 9 -4.58 -11.74 11.34
C LYS A 9 -4.84 -10.40 12.06
N ASN A 10 -3.79 -9.60 12.25
CA ASN A 10 -3.93 -8.30 12.91
C ASN A 10 -4.76 -7.34 12.06
N LYS A 11 -4.56 -7.32 10.74
CA LYS A 11 -5.37 -6.50 9.83
C LYS A 11 -6.85 -6.90 9.90
N GLU A 12 -7.16 -8.20 9.85
CA GLU A 12 -8.54 -8.70 9.96
C GLU A 12 -9.18 -8.31 11.29
N LYS A 13 -8.46 -8.47 12.40
CA LYS A 13 -8.92 -8.07 13.74
C LYS A 13 -9.19 -6.57 13.81
N ASN A 14 -8.20 -5.77 13.45
CA ASN A 14 -8.29 -4.31 13.53
C ASN A 14 -9.38 -3.74 12.60
N SER A 15 -9.57 -4.32 11.42
CA SER A 15 -10.65 -3.95 10.51
C SER A 15 -12.02 -4.11 11.19
N LYS A 16 -12.26 -5.24 11.86
CA LYS A 16 -13.51 -5.49 12.60
C LYS A 16 -13.72 -4.49 13.73
N GLU A 17 -12.65 -4.16 14.46
CA GLU A 17 -12.71 -3.22 15.59
C GLU A 17 -13.12 -1.81 15.16
N VAL A 18 -12.75 -1.40 13.94
CA VAL A 18 -13.10 -0.07 13.39
C VAL A 18 -14.31 -0.10 12.43
N GLY A 19 -15.02 -1.22 12.36
CA GLY A 19 -16.25 -1.35 11.56
C GLY A 19 -16.01 -1.55 10.05
N ILE A 20 -14.79 -1.92 9.62
CA ILE A 20 -14.48 -2.24 8.22
C ILE A 20 -14.77 -3.72 7.98
N SER A 21 -15.64 -4.03 7.01
CA SER A 21 -15.84 -5.40 6.51
C SER A 21 -14.59 -5.84 5.75
N SER A 22 -13.97 -6.92 6.18
CA SER A 22 -12.73 -7.43 5.59
C SER A 22 -12.85 -8.91 5.27
N GLU A 23 -12.55 -9.27 4.03
CA GLU A 23 -12.45 -10.64 3.54
C GLU A 23 -10.99 -11.00 3.28
N VAL A 24 -10.52 -12.12 3.82
CA VAL A 24 -9.17 -12.63 3.58
C VAL A 24 -9.22 -13.78 2.61
N ILE A 25 -8.71 -13.55 1.40
CA ILE A 25 -8.63 -14.55 0.34
C ILE A 25 -7.24 -15.20 0.39
N ARG A 26 -7.21 -16.52 0.58
CA ARG A 26 -5.98 -17.28 0.63
C ARG A 26 -5.86 -18.18 -0.59
N PHE A 27 -4.70 -18.14 -1.22
CA PHE A 27 -4.35 -19.02 -2.33
C PHE A 27 -3.31 -20.06 -1.87
N PRO A 28 -3.32 -21.27 -2.45
CA PRO A 28 -2.23 -22.22 -2.26
C PRO A 28 -0.91 -21.65 -2.81
N LYS A 29 0.22 -22.16 -2.33
CA LYS A 29 1.54 -21.67 -2.71
C LYS A 29 1.81 -21.79 -4.22
N GLU A 30 1.23 -22.82 -4.83
CA GLU A 30 1.38 -23.19 -6.24
C GLU A 30 0.37 -22.50 -7.15
N VAL A 31 -0.39 -21.52 -6.65
CA VAL A 31 -1.40 -20.81 -7.44
C VAL A 31 -0.78 -20.18 -8.70
N LYS A 32 -1.48 -20.30 -9.82
CA LYS A 32 -1.09 -19.67 -11.07
C LYS A 32 -1.43 -18.17 -11.06
N GLU A 33 -0.60 -17.38 -11.71
CA GLU A 33 -0.76 -15.92 -11.83
C GLU A 33 -2.15 -15.53 -12.36
N GLU A 34 -2.65 -16.27 -13.38
CA GLU A 34 -3.93 -15.96 -14.00
C GLU A 34 -5.11 -16.08 -13.02
N VAL A 35 -5.03 -17.00 -12.05
CA VAL A 35 -6.08 -17.17 -11.04
C VAL A 35 -6.14 -15.95 -10.10
N VAL A 36 -4.97 -15.43 -9.72
CA VAL A 36 -4.88 -14.22 -8.88
C VAL A 36 -5.34 -13.00 -9.66
N LEU A 37 -4.89 -12.82 -10.90
CA LEU A 37 -5.32 -11.73 -11.78
C LEU A 37 -6.83 -11.75 -12.02
N LYS A 38 -7.42 -12.92 -12.26
CA LYS A 38 -8.87 -13.05 -12.39
C LYS A 38 -9.60 -12.60 -11.12
N LYS A 39 -9.13 -13.04 -9.95
CA LYS A 39 -9.76 -12.61 -8.68
C LYS A 39 -9.64 -11.11 -8.46
N ILE A 40 -8.51 -10.49 -8.81
CA ILE A 40 -8.35 -9.03 -8.73
C ILE A 40 -9.34 -8.34 -9.67
N ASN A 41 -9.49 -8.82 -10.89
CA ASN A 41 -10.47 -8.27 -11.83
C ASN A 41 -11.92 -8.37 -11.31
N ASP A 42 -12.27 -9.51 -10.70
CA ASP A 42 -13.60 -9.70 -10.10
C ASP A 42 -13.84 -8.70 -8.95
N LEU A 43 -12.81 -8.46 -8.11
CA LEU A 43 -12.87 -7.48 -7.02
C LEU A 43 -12.91 -6.03 -7.53
N ASN A 44 -12.19 -5.71 -8.61
CA ASN A 44 -12.24 -4.39 -9.24
C ASN A 44 -13.66 -4.05 -9.70
N ASN A 45 -14.36 -5.05 -10.29
CA ASN A 45 -15.71 -4.88 -10.83
C ASN A 45 -16.81 -4.97 -9.75
N ASN A 46 -16.49 -5.42 -8.55
CA ASN A 46 -17.47 -5.48 -7.46
C ASN A 46 -17.61 -4.10 -6.78
N LYS A 47 -18.81 -3.52 -6.84
CA LYS A 47 -19.12 -2.21 -6.25
C LYS A 47 -19.08 -2.20 -4.72
N ASP A 48 -19.25 -3.35 -4.08
CA ASP A 48 -19.22 -3.47 -2.61
C ASP A 48 -17.79 -3.55 -2.06
N VAL A 49 -16.78 -3.71 -2.94
CA VAL A 49 -15.37 -3.72 -2.58
C VAL A 49 -14.79 -2.32 -2.75
N SER A 50 -14.47 -1.68 -1.64
CA SER A 50 -13.88 -0.33 -1.61
C SER A 50 -12.35 -0.34 -1.68
N GLY A 51 -11.69 -1.47 -1.34
CA GLY A 51 -10.24 -1.54 -1.33
C GLY A 51 -9.71 -2.95 -1.51
N ILE A 52 -8.55 -3.07 -2.14
CA ILE A 52 -7.85 -4.32 -2.41
C ILE A 52 -6.43 -4.20 -1.89
N LEU A 53 -6.00 -5.19 -1.10
CA LEU A 53 -4.64 -5.30 -0.58
C LEU A 53 -4.05 -6.66 -0.96
N VAL A 54 -2.90 -6.64 -1.60
CA VAL A 54 -2.13 -7.86 -1.88
C VAL A 54 -0.94 -7.94 -0.94
N GLN A 55 -0.99 -8.88 0.01
CA GLN A 55 0.06 -9.03 1.00
C GLN A 55 1.37 -9.50 0.37
N LEU A 56 2.37 -8.64 0.41
CA LEU A 56 3.74 -8.96 -0.02
C LEU A 56 4.53 -9.63 1.12
N PRO A 57 5.52 -10.49 0.83
CA PRO A 57 5.91 -10.96 -0.51
C PRO A 57 4.96 -12.02 -1.08
N ILE A 58 4.84 -12.06 -2.40
CA ILE A 58 4.12 -13.11 -3.14
C ILE A 58 5.07 -14.20 -3.65
N PRO A 59 4.57 -15.40 -4.01
CA PRO A 59 5.37 -16.47 -4.59
C PRO A 59 6.12 -16.05 -5.85
N ALA A 60 7.33 -16.60 -6.06
CA ALA A 60 8.24 -16.19 -7.15
C ALA A 60 7.69 -16.42 -8.56
N GLN A 61 6.74 -17.37 -8.74
CA GLN A 61 6.10 -17.65 -10.02
C GLN A 61 5.07 -16.60 -10.43
N ILE A 62 4.74 -15.65 -9.54
CA ILE A 62 3.78 -14.57 -9.78
C ILE A 62 4.54 -13.25 -9.97
N ASN A 63 4.26 -12.56 -11.06
CA ASN A 63 4.88 -11.26 -11.31
C ASN A 63 4.21 -10.17 -10.45
N LYS A 64 4.97 -9.65 -9.48
CA LYS A 64 4.51 -8.61 -8.57
C LYS A 64 4.00 -7.36 -9.27
N GLU A 65 4.68 -6.93 -10.33
CA GLU A 65 4.32 -5.70 -11.04
C GLU A 65 3.00 -5.87 -11.79
N LYS A 66 2.78 -7.04 -12.42
CA LYS A 66 1.50 -7.34 -13.06
C LYS A 66 0.35 -7.33 -12.05
N ILE A 67 0.57 -7.91 -10.86
CA ILE A 67 -0.45 -7.94 -9.80
C ILE A 67 -0.79 -6.53 -9.33
N ILE A 68 0.21 -5.71 -9.04
CA ILE A 68 0.00 -4.32 -8.60
C ILE A 68 -0.73 -3.52 -9.69
N ASN A 69 -0.30 -3.64 -10.95
CA ASN A 69 -0.91 -2.92 -12.07
C ASN A 69 -2.32 -3.39 -12.42
N ALA A 70 -2.72 -4.59 -11.99
CA ALA A 70 -4.06 -5.11 -12.21
C ALA A 70 -5.10 -4.56 -11.21
N ILE A 71 -4.67 -4.00 -10.08
CA ILE A 71 -5.58 -3.38 -9.09
C ILE A 71 -6.08 -2.05 -9.65
N ASP A 72 -7.38 -1.77 -9.51
CA ASP A 72 -7.90 -0.44 -9.79
C ASP A 72 -7.19 0.59 -8.89
N PRO A 73 -6.56 1.64 -9.45
CA PRO A 73 -5.88 2.67 -8.65
C PRO A 73 -6.73 3.28 -7.54
N LYS A 74 -8.05 3.33 -7.71
CA LYS A 74 -8.98 3.82 -6.70
C LYS A 74 -9.24 2.83 -5.56
N LYS A 75 -8.89 1.55 -5.77
CA LYS A 75 -9.02 0.48 -4.79
C LYS A 75 -7.66 0.01 -4.24
N ASP A 76 -6.56 0.56 -4.71
CA ASP A 76 -5.19 0.27 -4.26
C ASP A 76 -4.93 0.92 -2.89
N VAL A 77 -5.31 0.24 -1.82
CA VAL A 77 -5.19 0.79 -0.45
C VAL A 77 -3.76 0.89 0.07
N ASP A 78 -2.80 0.25 -0.59
CA ASP A 78 -1.38 0.35 -0.24
C ASP A 78 -0.67 1.52 -0.97
N GLY A 79 -1.29 2.12 -1.99
CA GLY A 79 -0.71 3.20 -2.79
C GLY A 79 0.50 2.79 -3.64
N PHE A 80 0.56 1.52 -4.07
CA PHE A 80 1.69 0.98 -4.85
C PHE A 80 1.47 1.03 -6.34
N HIS A 81 0.23 1.25 -6.78
CA HIS A 81 -0.09 1.37 -8.20
C HIS A 81 0.66 2.56 -8.82
N PRO A 82 1.25 2.42 -10.03
CA PRO A 82 2.01 3.50 -10.68
C PRO A 82 1.27 4.83 -10.79
N ILE A 83 -0.05 4.81 -10.95
CA ILE A 83 -0.87 6.03 -10.97
C ILE A 83 -0.83 6.74 -9.62
N ASN A 84 -1.01 6.03 -8.49
CA ASN A 84 -0.93 6.61 -7.17
C ASN A 84 0.48 7.12 -6.86
N VAL A 85 1.51 6.36 -7.24
CA VAL A 85 2.91 6.77 -7.11
C VAL A 85 3.21 8.03 -7.93
N GLY A 86 2.72 8.10 -9.16
CA GLY A 86 2.87 9.26 -10.04
C GLY A 86 2.16 10.49 -9.50
N ASN A 87 0.92 10.33 -9.05
CA ASN A 87 0.14 11.40 -8.45
C ASN A 87 0.82 11.94 -7.19
N LEU A 88 1.25 11.07 -6.29
CA LEU A 88 2.00 11.47 -5.09
C LEU A 88 3.28 12.25 -5.44
N SER A 89 4.02 11.77 -6.44
CA SER A 89 5.26 12.42 -6.90
C SER A 89 5.02 13.79 -7.52
N SER A 90 3.86 13.99 -8.13
CA SER A 90 3.47 15.23 -8.82
C SER A 90 2.65 16.18 -7.93
N GLY A 91 2.41 15.82 -6.67
CA GLY A 91 1.63 16.64 -5.75
C GLY A 91 0.12 16.58 -5.99
N TYR A 92 -0.37 15.61 -6.75
CA TYR A 92 -1.80 15.38 -6.94
C TYR A 92 -2.38 14.49 -5.83
N GLU A 93 -3.70 14.47 -5.72
CA GLU A 93 -4.40 13.57 -4.82
C GLU A 93 -4.10 12.11 -5.16
N ALA A 94 -3.68 11.34 -4.16
CA ALA A 94 -3.29 9.94 -4.31
C ALA A 94 -3.57 9.15 -3.04
N ILE A 95 -3.72 7.84 -3.19
CA ILE A 95 -3.64 6.93 -2.06
C ILE A 95 -2.16 6.80 -1.68
N VAL A 96 -1.83 7.21 -0.46
CA VAL A 96 -0.46 7.27 0.05
C VAL A 96 -0.11 5.98 0.80
N PRO A 97 1.08 5.39 0.59
CA PRO A 97 1.51 4.22 1.35
C PRO A 97 1.48 4.48 2.86
N CYS A 98 0.82 3.56 3.61
CA CYS A 98 0.53 3.75 5.03
C CYS A 98 1.79 3.89 5.90
N THR A 99 2.86 3.16 5.62
CA THR A 99 4.09 3.21 6.44
C THR A 99 4.79 4.57 6.35
N PRO A 100 5.09 5.13 5.17
CA PRO A 100 5.64 6.49 5.05
C PRO A 100 4.73 7.55 5.68
N LEU A 101 3.43 7.47 5.45
CA LEU A 101 2.47 8.40 6.04
C LEU A 101 2.46 8.31 7.57
N GLY A 102 2.46 7.11 8.13
CA GLY A 102 2.53 6.88 9.56
C GLY A 102 3.82 7.43 10.18
N CYS A 103 4.97 7.23 9.54
CA CYS A 103 6.25 7.81 9.96
C CYS A 103 6.18 9.34 9.98
N LEU A 104 5.63 9.95 8.93
CA LEU A 104 5.45 11.40 8.87
C LEU A 104 4.55 11.92 10.00
N LEU A 105 3.43 11.25 10.27
CA LEU A 105 2.52 11.63 11.36
C LEU A 105 3.21 11.54 12.73
N LEU A 106 4.06 10.55 12.96
CA LEU A 106 4.85 10.42 14.18
C LEU A 106 5.88 11.57 14.31
N VAL A 107 6.59 11.90 13.24
CA VAL A 107 7.54 13.01 13.21
C VAL A 107 6.83 14.33 13.54
N LYS A 108 5.68 14.59 12.92
CA LYS A 108 4.88 15.80 13.15
C LYS A 108 4.34 15.93 14.58
N LYS A 109 4.22 14.84 15.32
CA LYS A 109 3.86 14.90 16.76
C LYS A 109 4.95 15.51 17.62
N ILE A 110 6.21 15.37 17.23
CA ILE A 110 7.38 15.87 17.97
C ILE A 110 7.80 17.23 17.40
N GLU A 111 7.95 17.33 16.09
CA GLU A 111 8.35 18.54 15.37
C GLU A 111 7.21 19.02 14.47
N LYS A 112 6.49 20.03 14.89
CA LYS A 112 5.32 20.54 14.17
C LYS A 112 5.66 21.26 12.88
N ASN A 113 6.82 21.95 12.86
CA ASN A 113 7.31 22.68 11.69
C ASN A 113 8.54 21.98 11.10
N LEU A 114 8.38 21.40 9.94
CA LEU A 114 9.44 20.69 9.22
C LEU A 114 10.09 21.55 8.13
N SER A 115 9.59 22.76 7.89
CA SER A 115 10.14 23.66 6.88
C SER A 115 11.60 23.99 7.17
N GLY A 116 12.46 23.92 6.18
CA GLY A 116 13.89 24.18 6.28
C GLY A 116 14.70 23.09 7.03
N LYS A 117 14.08 22.02 7.48
CA LYS A 117 14.77 20.90 8.13
C LYS A 117 15.48 20.02 7.10
N HIS A 118 16.67 19.53 7.45
CA HIS A 118 17.38 18.57 6.62
C HIS A 118 16.93 17.14 6.97
N ALA A 119 16.32 16.44 6.02
CA ALA A 119 15.90 15.05 6.17
C ALA A 119 16.83 14.11 5.41
N VAL A 120 17.24 13.03 6.06
CA VAL A 120 18.02 11.95 5.44
C VAL A 120 17.21 10.66 5.47
N ILE A 121 16.95 10.08 4.30
CA ILE A 121 16.17 8.84 4.17
C ILE A 121 17.09 7.72 3.69
N ILE A 122 17.27 6.72 4.57
CA ILE A 122 18.07 5.54 4.25
C ILE A 122 17.16 4.47 3.66
N GLY A 123 17.10 4.41 2.34
CA GLY A 123 16.27 3.47 1.57
C GLY A 123 15.76 4.09 0.27
N ARG A 124 15.58 3.25 -0.75
CA ARG A 124 15.10 3.67 -2.08
C ARG A 124 14.00 2.76 -2.66
N SER A 125 13.33 2.03 -1.79
CA SER A 125 12.25 1.16 -2.24
C SER A 125 11.03 1.97 -2.70
N ASN A 126 10.29 1.43 -3.66
CA ASN A 126 9.02 2.04 -4.08
C ASN A 126 7.94 1.94 -2.99
N LEU A 127 8.14 1.06 -1.99
CA LEU A 127 7.18 0.84 -0.91
C LEU A 127 7.32 1.86 0.23
N ASN A 128 8.55 2.30 0.52
CA ASN A 128 8.84 3.13 1.71
C ASN A 128 9.75 4.33 1.38
N GLY A 129 10.98 4.09 0.89
CA GLY A 129 11.98 5.15 0.78
C GLY A 129 11.58 6.27 -0.18
N LYS A 130 11.14 5.93 -1.39
CA LYS A 130 10.70 6.92 -2.37
C LYS A 130 9.43 7.68 -1.90
N PRO A 131 8.35 7.01 -1.45
CA PRO A 131 7.18 7.73 -0.93
C PRO A 131 7.52 8.61 0.27
N MET A 132 8.41 8.17 1.17
CA MET A 132 8.83 9.00 2.30
C MET A 132 9.55 10.28 1.84
N ALA A 133 10.42 10.19 0.84
CA ALA A 133 11.06 11.36 0.25
C ALA A 133 10.03 12.32 -0.36
N GLN A 134 9.09 11.81 -1.13
CA GLN A 134 8.04 12.61 -1.75
C GLN A 134 7.16 13.32 -0.71
N LEU A 135 6.75 12.61 0.33
CA LEU A 135 6.01 13.22 1.45
C LEU A 135 6.82 14.28 2.19
N SER A 136 8.13 14.09 2.30
CA SER A 136 9.00 15.08 2.95
C SER A 136 9.18 16.33 2.09
N HIS A 137 9.22 16.20 0.77
CA HIS A 137 9.24 17.33 -0.14
C HIS A 137 7.95 18.15 -0.12
N GLY A 138 6.80 17.53 -0.05
CA GLY A 138 5.50 18.21 0.05
C GLY A 138 5.28 19.01 1.34
N LEU A 139 6.24 18.98 2.25
CA LEU A 139 6.17 19.66 3.54
C LEU A 139 7.00 20.94 3.65
N SER A 140 7.84 21.14 2.72
CA SER A 140 8.72 22.31 2.77
C SER A 140 8.18 23.54 2.20
N ILE A 141 7.05 23.47 1.61
CA ILE A 141 8.07 23.74 1.02
C ILE A 141 7.92 24.99 0.51
#